data_4794bb0aab96e82e3420ada92a709979
#
_entry.id   4794bb0aab96e82e3420ada92a709979
#
_cell.length_a   1.000
_cell.length_b   1.000
_cell.length_c   1.000
_cell.angle_alpha   90.00
_cell.angle_beta   90.00
_cell.angle_gamma   90.00
#
_symmetry.space_group_name_H-M   'P 1'
#
loop_
_entity.id
_entity.type
_entity.pdbx_description
1 polymer ?
#
loop_
_entity_poly.entity_id
_entity_poly.type
_entity_poly.pdbx_seq_one_letter_code
_entity_poly.pdbx_strand_id
1 'polypeptide(L)'
;MRRFIEQQLKDFDDKALIRIFKLFSAAAALVLLYAFFFSGFQIVDEFEHLHASWLVSAGKVPYKDFFEHHNPLLWYLSAPLVSLFYDNAVIFYVMRGISAGISVLTLFFIYKTVLLYASRSGAWLAVALTLGNIITVYNFSQFRPDNFMNCCFIIGIYYWFCYMKSRQLKSLVLSFLGFTFSALFLQKISLLLIAVECLILIMAFGKKMSFKDITLAALPSLGAVAVFLLFLYQQGAFADYIELNLHFNRAMVAYFDRGSFWYGNLLFSFYGLALLAAILFYRQENIYFRTLAWIYGAEFMMRHFYFAPHPNYYTLLTMLAAMVFAPAVFRILPRYKLFGLFLIILLFARLGLLFNTVDTTSVKHNSYKHYLLADYVHKNSQPDDYLMNGYDKNFNIYRPDVSYYWFGLDMLLPIMELEYDIKAKPDVNAFIVKYRPKFIYVQNYPDLRAYRTYGESRFAQTFIPELVWELYEKTPFENLAVLK
;
A
#
# COMPACT_ATOMS: atom_id res chain seq x y z
N MET A 1 7.00 43.15 -26.42
CA MET A 1 6.63 42.25 -25.28
C MET A 1 6.62 40.78 -25.69
N ARG A 2 5.83 40.31 -26.70
CA ARG A 2 5.79 38.91 -27.12
C ARG A 2 7.16 38.37 -27.56
N ARG A 3 7.92 39.08 -28.48
CA ARG A 3 9.27 38.69 -28.91
C ARG A 3 10.31 38.66 -27.74
N PHE A 4 10.21 39.58 -26.81
CA PHE A 4 11.08 39.61 -25.63
C PHE A 4 10.81 38.41 -24.74
N ILE A 5 9.53 38.10 -24.49
CA ILE A 5 9.12 36.91 -23.73
C ILE A 5 9.55 35.62 -24.49
N GLU A 6 9.36 35.56 -25.79
CA GLU A 6 9.77 34.45 -26.62
C GLU A 6 11.29 34.25 -26.65
N GLN A 7 12.09 35.32 -26.54
CA GLN A 7 13.56 35.26 -26.50
C GLN A 7 14.09 34.83 -25.12
N GLN A 8 13.50 35.32 -24.01
CA GLN A 8 13.84 34.95 -22.66
C GLN A 8 13.41 33.51 -22.32
N LEU A 9 12.37 33.00 -22.99
CA LEU A 9 11.90 31.64 -22.81
C LEU A 9 12.55 30.63 -23.76
N LYS A 10 13.39 31.07 -24.73
CA LYS A 10 14.10 30.17 -25.65
C LYS A 10 15.14 29.29 -24.98
N ASP A 11 15.65 29.69 -23.83
CA ASP A 11 16.75 29.06 -23.11
C ASP A 11 16.31 28.28 -21.86
N PHE A 12 15.08 27.76 -21.82
CA PHE A 12 14.72 26.77 -20.81
C PHE A 12 15.47 25.48 -21.14
N ASP A 13 16.76 25.45 -20.72
CA ASP A 13 17.66 24.32 -20.91
C ASP A 13 17.08 23.09 -20.20
N ASP A 14 17.09 21.96 -20.89
CA ASP A 14 16.72 20.63 -20.35
C ASP A 14 17.48 20.34 -19.04
N LYS A 15 18.71 20.85 -18.90
CA LYS A 15 19.50 20.79 -17.67
C LYS A 15 18.89 21.58 -16.50
N ALA A 16 18.32 22.75 -16.75
CA ALA A 16 17.65 23.55 -15.74
C ALA A 16 16.40 22.85 -15.22
N LEU A 17 15.58 22.27 -16.10
CA LEU A 17 14.40 21.48 -15.73
C LEU A 17 14.77 20.25 -14.91
N ILE A 18 15.82 19.53 -15.29
CA ILE A 18 16.33 18.39 -14.51
C ILE A 18 16.74 18.84 -13.11
N ARG A 19 17.45 19.97 -12.96
CA ARG A 19 17.83 20.50 -11.66
C ARG A 19 16.60 20.84 -10.80
N ILE A 20 15.60 21.50 -11.38
CA ILE A 20 14.35 21.88 -10.69
C ILE A 20 13.62 20.62 -10.20
N PHE A 21 13.46 19.60 -11.04
CA PHE A 21 12.76 18.38 -10.64
C PHE A 21 13.56 17.57 -9.61
N LYS A 22 14.88 17.56 -9.68
CA LYS A 22 15.73 16.97 -8.64
C LYS A 22 15.57 17.69 -7.30
N LEU A 23 15.60 19.02 -7.30
CA LEU A 23 15.38 19.83 -6.08
C LEU A 23 13.98 19.59 -5.50
N PHE A 24 12.96 19.58 -6.33
CA PHE A 24 11.61 19.22 -5.91
C PHE A 24 11.55 17.81 -5.31
N SER A 25 12.14 16.81 -5.98
CA SER A 25 12.17 15.43 -5.50
C SER A 25 12.94 15.30 -4.17
N ALA A 26 14.02 16.05 -4.00
CA ALA A 26 14.77 16.10 -2.74
C ALA A 26 13.94 16.72 -1.62
N ALA A 27 13.23 17.83 -1.89
CA ALA A 27 12.33 18.45 -0.93
C ALA A 27 11.15 17.55 -0.56
N ALA A 28 10.55 16.86 -1.54
CA ALA A 28 9.49 15.86 -1.28
C ALA A 28 10.01 14.65 -0.49
N ALA A 29 11.28 14.24 -0.71
CA ALA A 29 11.91 13.20 0.08
C ALA A 29 12.12 13.62 1.55
N LEU A 30 12.36 14.91 1.83
CA LEU A 30 12.38 15.42 3.23
C LEU A 30 11.00 15.35 3.87
N VAL A 31 9.93 15.64 3.12
CA VAL A 31 8.55 15.46 3.62
C VAL A 31 8.26 13.97 3.87
N LEU A 32 8.74 13.07 3.00
CA LEU A 32 8.64 11.63 3.22
C LEU A 32 9.40 11.19 4.47
N LEU A 33 10.60 11.73 4.71
CA LEU A 33 11.37 11.44 5.91
C LEU A 33 10.65 11.92 7.17
N TYR A 34 10.03 13.09 7.14
CA TYR A 34 9.19 13.57 8.23
C TYR A 34 7.98 12.65 8.45
N ALA A 35 7.30 12.23 7.37
CA ALA A 35 6.19 11.27 7.45
C ALA A 35 6.63 9.91 8.02
N PHE A 36 7.82 9.46 7.66
CA PHE A 36 8.41 8.22 8.17
C PHE A 36 8.51 8.21 9.70
N PHE A 37 8.91 9.31 10.31
CA PHE A 37 9.04 9.37 11.77
C PHE A 37 7.73 9.69 12.50
N PHE A 38 6.87 10.49 11.91
CA PHE A 38 5.77 11.11 12.66
C PHE A 38 4.37 10.81 12.13
N SER A 39 4.21 10.42 10.85
CA SER A 39 2.88 10.13 10.32
C SER A 39 2.38 8.75 10.75
N GLY A 40 1.22 8.74 11.42
CA GLY A 40 0.49 7.53 11.79
C GLY A 40 -0.74 7.28 10.92
N PHE A 41 -0.75 7.77 9.69
CA PHE A 41 -1.84 7.49 8.76
C PHE A 41 -1.97 5.98 8.53
N GLN A 42 -3.14 5.39 8.89
CA GLN A 42 -3.39 3.94 8.86
C GLN A 42 -2.32 3.08 9.57
N ILE A 43 -1.83 3.54 10.71
CA ILE A 43 -0.81 2.87 11.50
C ILE A 43 -1.26 1.49 12.01
N VAL A 44 -2.56 1.27 12.11
CA VAL A 44 -3.15 -0.01 12.53
C VAL A 44 -2.68 -1.15 11.65
N ASP A 45 -2.66 -0.93 10.33
CA ASP A 45 -2.24 -1.93 9.34
C ASP A 45 -0.73 -2.24 9.44
N GLU A 46 0.11 -1.26 9.87
CA GLU A 46 1.54 -1.54 10.09
C GLU A 46 1.76 -2.47 11.28
N PHE A 47 1.05 -2.24 12.38
CA PHE A 47 1.08 -3.13 13.55
C PHE A 47 0.47 -4.48 13.23
N GLU A 48 -0.59 -4.54 12.41
CA GLU A 48 -1.15 -5.77 11.88
C GLU A 48 -0.04 -6.60 11.22
N HIS A 49 0.66 -6.03 10.24
CA HIS A 49 1.69 -6.77 9.53
C HIS A 49 2.92 -7.12 10.39
N LEU A 50 3.27 -6.29 11.37
CA LEU A 50 4.33 -6.61 12.34
C LEU A 50 3.94 -7.78 13.22
N HIS A 51 2.74 -7.74 13.80
CA HIS A 51 2.24 -8.78 14.68
C HIS A 51 2.02 -10.10 13.93
N ALA A 52 1.43 -10.07 12.72
CA ALA A 52 1.31 -11.25 11.87
C ALA A 52 2.69 -11.86 11.53
N SER A 53 3.71 -11.03 11.31
CA SER A 53 5.08 -11.50 11.10
C SER A 53 5.68 -12.16 12.34
N TRP A 54 5.37 -11.63 13.53
CA TRP A 54 5.77 -12.26 14.79
C TRP A 54 5.03 -13.59 15.01
N LEU A 55 3.73 -13.65 14.78
CA LEU A 55 2.97 -14.90 14.89
C LEU A 55 3.56 -15.98 13.96
N VAL A 56 3.93 -15.63 12.73
CA VAL A 56 4.64 -16.55 11.83
C VAL A 56 5.98 -16.97 12.40
N SER A 57 6.77 -16.06 13.00
CA SER A 57 8.04 -16.40 13.62
C SER A 57 7.89 -17.31 14.85
N ALA A 58 6.75 -17.22 15.53
CA ALA A 58 6.34 -18.08 16.64
C ALA A 58 5.75 -19.45 16.17
N GLY A 59 5.79 -19.75 14.87
CA GLY A 59 5.32 -21.01 14.29
C GLY A 59 3.81 -21.07 14.02
N LYS A 60 3.10 -19.96 14.13
CA LYS A 60 1.68 -19.89 13.79
C LYS A 60 1.48 -19.78 12.27
N VAL A 61 0.41 -20.40 11.79
CA VAL A 61 0.06 -20.46 10.38
C VAL A 61 -1.05 -19.45 10.08
N PRO A 62 -0.81 -18.46 9.18
CA PRO A 62 -1.84 -17.52 8.76
C PRO A 62 -3.12 -18.24 8.28
N TYR A 63 -4.27 -17.61 8.51
CA TYR A 63 -5.62 -18.09 8.21
C TYR A 63 -6.08 -19.28 9.09
N LYS A 64 -5.18 -20.18 9.46
CA LYS A 64 -5.49 -21.35 10.27
C LYS A 64 -5.47 -21.02 11.77
N ASP A 65 -4.36 -20.44 12.25
CA ASP A 65 -4.11 -20.18 13.66
C ASP A 65 -4.52 -18.77 14.08
N PHE A 66 -4.55 -17.85 13.16
CA PHE A 66 -4.98 -16.46 13.35
C PHE A 66 -5.63 -15.89 12.10
N PHE A 67 -6.54 -14.95 12.28
CA PHE A 67 -7.25 -14.30 11.21
C PHE A 67 -6.33 -13.40 10.40
N GLU A 68 -6.36 -13.54 9.08
CA GLU A 68 -5.76 -12.65 8.11
C GLU A 68 -6.46 -12.74 6.76
N HIS A 69 -6.38 -11.67 5.97
CA HIS A 69 -7.03 -11.60 4.66
C HIS A 69 -6.13 -11.05 3.54
N HIS A 70 -4.83 -10.89 3.81
CA HIS A 70 -3.79 -10.53 2.85
C HIS A 70 -2.97 -11.74 2.44
N ASN A 71 -2.22 -11.66 1.32
CA ASN A 71 -1.25 -12.69 0.97
C ASN A 71 -0.08 -12.72 1.97
N PRO A 72 0.41 -13.90 2.38
CA PRO A 72 1.28 -14.05 3.54
C PRO A 72 2.77 -13.84 3.25
N LEU A 73 3.16 -13.59 1.98
CA LEU A 73 4.57 -13.53 1.58
C LEU A 73 5.35 -12.49 2.40
N LEU A 74 4.75 -11.32 2.66
CA LEU A 74 5.40 -10.27 3.46
C LEU A 74 5.75 -10.78 4.87
N TRP A 75 4.84 -11.49 5.53
CA TRP A 75 5.02 -11.97 6.90
C TRP A 75 6.11 -13.03 6.99
N TYR A 76 6.13 -13.98 6.04
CA TYR A 76 7.19 -14.99 6.00
C TYR A 76 8.58 -14.39 5.73
N LEU A 77 8.67 -13.36 4.87
CA LEU A 77 9.94 -12.67 4.60
C LEU A 77 10.40 -11.80 5.76
N SER A 78 9.49 -11.21 6.52
CA SER A 78 9.82 -10.33 7.65
C SER A 78 9.95 -11.06 8.98
N ALA A 79 9.38 -12.26 9.13
CA ALA A 79 9.43 -13.06 10.35
C ALA A 79 10.85 -13.23 10.93
N PRO A 80 11.90 -13.55 10.16
CA PRO A 80 13.25 -13.68 10.70
C PRO A 80 13.77 -12.37 11.31
N LEU A 81 13.47 -11.23 10.70
CA LEU A 81 13.89 -9.94 11.19
C LEU A 81 13.10 -9.52 12.44
N VAL A 82 11.79 -9.76 12.44
CA VAL A 82 10.93 -9.52 13.61
C VAL A 82 11.39 -10.38 14.78
N SER A 83 11.77 -11.64 14.56
CA SER A 83 12.34 -12.52 15.57
C SER A 83 13.68 -12.01 16.11
N LEU A 84 14.55 -11.46 15.24
CA LEU A 84 15.85 -10.91 15.64
C LEU A 84 15.70 -9.70 16.60
N PHE A 85 14.64 -8.91 16.41
CA PHE A 85 14.32 -7.76 17.26
C PHE A 85 13.27 -8.11 18.34
N TYR A 86 13.18 -9.39 18.72
CA TYR A 86 12.18 -9.83 19.69
C TYR A 86 12.13 -8.93 20.92
N ASP A 87 10.92 -8.60 21.34
CA ASP A 87 10.59 -7.75 22.48
C ASP A 87 11.12 -6.31 22.42
N ASN A 88 11.41 -5.82 21.21
CA ASN A 88 11.90 -4.46 21.00
C ASN A 88 11.05 -3.71 19.98
N ALA A 89 10.32 -2.70 20.42
CA ALA A 89 9.45 -1.88 19.58
C ALA A 89 10.20 -1.14 18.44
N VAL A 90 11.53 -1.02 18.49
CA VAL A 90 12.36 -0.43 17.42
C VAL A 90 12.15 -1.13 16.09
N ILE A 91 11.72 -2.41 16.08
CA ILE A 91 11.35 -3.14 14.87
C ILE A 91 10.37 -2.36 13.99
N PHE A 92 9.46 -1.60 14.56
CA PHE A 92 8.54 -0.73 13.83
C PHE A 92 9.27 0.21 12.86
N TYR A 93 10.30 0.92 13.33
CA TYR A 93 11.09 1.82 12.48
C TYR A 93 12.07 1.07 11.56
N VAL A 94 12.56 -0.09 11.96
CA VAL A 94 13.38 -0.94 11.09
C VAL A 94 12.58 -1.38 9.86
N MET A 95 11.34 -1.82 10.05
CA MET A 95 10.49 -2.26 8.95
C MET A 95 10.01 -1.10 8.07
N ARG A 96 9.75 0.07 8.65
CA ARG A 96 9.56 1.30 7.88
C ARG A 96 10.79 1.64 7.04
N GLY A 97 12.00 1.47 7.58
CA GLY A 97 13.26 1.68 6.85
C GLY A 97 13.39 0.77 5.62
N ILE A 98 13.04 -0.51 5.77
CA ILE A 98 12.98 -1.47 4.65
C ILE A 98 11.98 -1.01 3.61
N SER A 99 10.78 -0.60 4.03
CA SER A 99 9.73 -0.11 3.14
C SER A 99 10.16 1.15 2.37
N ALA A 100 10.86 2.07 3.05
CA ALA A 100 11.45 3.25 2.40
C ALA A 100 12.51 2.87 1.37
N GLY A 101 13.35 1.87 1.66
CA GLY A 101 14.33 1.31 0.71
C GLY A 101 13.64 0.73 -0.55
N ILE A 102 12.57 -0.04 -0.37
CA ILE A 102 11.72 -0.56 -1.46
C ILE A 102 11.10 0.59 -2.27
N SER A 103 10.69 1.67 -1.62
CA SER A 103 10.13 2.85 -2.27
C SER A 103 11.16 3.59 -3.12
N VAL A 104 12.41 3.72 -2.64
CA VAL A 104 13.52 4.27 -3.43
C VAL A 104 13.80 3.39 -4.65
N LEU A 105 13.79 2.07 -4.49
CA LEU A 105 13.93 1.13 -5.61
C LEU A 105 12.80 1.29 -6.64
N THR A 106 11.58 1.49 -6.18
CA THR A 106 10.42 1.76 -7.03
C THR A 106 10.62 3.03 -7.86
N LEU A 107 11.04 4.13 -7.23
CA LEU A 107 11.34 5.40 -7.91
C LEU A 107 12.47 5.26 -8.93
N PHE A 108 13.50 4.48 -8.60
CA PHE A 108 14.58 4.15 -9.54
C PHE A 108 14.03 3.44 -10.78
N PHE A 109 13.16 2.44 -10.61
CA PHE A 109 12.58 1.73 -11.75
C PHE A 109 11.56 2.56 -12.52
N ILE A 110 10.81 3.47 -11.88
CA ILE A 110 9.99 4.48 -12.58
C ILE A 110 10.88 5.32 -13.50
N TYR A 111 11.97 5.89 -12.96
CA TYR A 111 12.93 6.66 -13.71
C TYR A 111 13.50 5.88 -14.90
N LYS A 112 13.99 4.65 -14.66
CA LYS A 112 14.55 3.78 -15.70
C LYS A 112 13.54 3.41 -16.77
N THR A 113 12.29 3.14 -16.39
CA THR A 113 11.22 2.79 -17.33
C THR A 113 10.90 3.96 -18.26
N VAL A 114 10.74 5.16 -17.69
CA VAL A 114 10.44 6.35 -18.49
C VAL A 114 11.59 6.70 -19.43
N LEU A 115 12.84 6.48 -19.03
CA LEU A 115 14.02 6.66 -19.91
C LEU A 115 14.03 5.76 -21.16
N LEU A 116 13.28 4.66 -21.18
CA LEU A 116 13.22 3.79 -22.36
C LEU A 116 12.42 4.41 -23.51
N TYR A 117 11.56 5.38 -23.21
CA TYR A 117 10.66 5.99 -24.21
C TYR A 117 10.54 7.51 -24.16
N ALA A 118 11.17 8.17 -23.19
CA ALA A 118 11.11 9.62 -23.01
C ALA A 118 12.48 10.23 -22.64
N SER A 119 12.53 11.55 -22.50
CA SER A 119 13.72 12.30 -22.12
C SER A 119 14.11 12.10 -20.64
N ARG A 120 15.34 12.49 -20.28
CA ARG A 120 15.79 12.54 -18.88
C ARG A 120 14.94 13.47 -18.03
N SER A 121 14.52 14.60 -18.56
CA SER A 121 13.63 15.55 -17.88
C SER A 121 12.26 14.96 -17.62
N GLY A 122 11.70 14.24 -18.60
CA GLY A 122 10.45 13.49 -18.44
C GLY A 122 10.55 12.42 -17.36
N ALA A 123 11.68 11.71 -17.29
CA ALA A 123 11.91 10.70 -16.25
C ALA A 123 12.00 11.33 -14.85
N TRP A 124 12.68 12.47 -14.69
CA TRP A 124 12.72 13.19 -13.41
C TRP A 124 11.39 13.82 -13.04
N LEU A 125 10.62 14.31 -14.01
CA LEU A 125 9.26 14.80 -13.74
C LEU A 125 8.34 13.66 -13.26
N ALA A 126 8.45 12.46 -13.83
CA ALA A 126 7.67 11.31 -13.36
C ALA A 126 7.99 10.97 -11.89
N VAL A 127 9.27 10.99 -11.50
CA VAL A 127 9.69 10.82 -10.10
C VAL A 127 9.13 11.94 -9.23
N ALA A 128 9.24 13.21 -9.65
CA ALA A 128 8.75 14.35 -8.92
C ALA A 128 7.22 14.31 -8.72
N LEU A 129 6.46 13.96 -9.75
CA LEU A 129 4.99 13.80 -9.67
C LEU A 129 4.58 12.66 -8.74
N THR A 130 5.33 11.56 -8.74
CA THR A 130 5.11 10.43 -7.83
C THR A 130 5.33 10.85 -6.38
N LEU A 131 6.47 11.47 -6.06
CA LEU A 131 6.79 11.95 -4.72
C LEU A 131 5.94 13.15 -4.26
N GLY A 132 5.48 13.99 -5.19
CA GLY A 132 4.61 15.12 -4.89
C GLY A 132 3.15 14.74 -4.58
N ASN A 133 2.82 13.45 -4.51
CA ASN A 133 1.47 12.98 -4.20
C ASN A 133 1.39 12.48 -2.76
N ILE A 134 0.42 13.01 -2.00
CA ILE A 134 0.23 12.68 -0.57
C ILE A 134 0.01 11.18 -0.33
N ILE A 135 -0.75 10.53 -1.21
CA ILE A 135 -1.04 9.08 -1.12
C ILE A 135 0.27 8.28 -1.22
N THR A 136 1.15 8.67 -2.15
CA THR A 136 2.47 8.04 -2.31
C THR A 136 3.34 8.25 -1.07
N VAL A 137 3.36 9.48 -0.52
CA VAL A 137 4.17 9.78 0.67
C VAL A 137 3.72 8.95 1.87
N TYR A 138 2.41 8.83 2.09
CA TYR A 138 1.89 8.00 3.17
C TYR A 138 2.25 6.53 2.99
N ASN A 139 2.01 5.96 1.80
CA ASN A 139 2.34 4.55 1.57
C ASN A 139 3.85 4.28 1.67
N PHE A 140 4.67 5.14 1.08
CA PHE A 140 6.13 4.96 1.10
C PHE A 140 6.75 5.07 2.49
N SER A 141 6.09 5.75 3.42
CA SER A 141 6.53 5.86 4.81
C SER A 141 6.12 4.68 5.69
N GLN A 142 5.31 3.74 5.20
CA GLN A 142 4.68 2.70 6.00
C GLN A 142 5.16 1.29 5.62
N PHE A 143 5.21 0.38 6.61
CA PHE A 143 5.46 -1.03 6.39
C PHE A 143 4.16 -1.74 5.98
N ARG A 144 3.96 -1.89 4.66
CA ARG A 144 2.75 -2.47 4.08
C ARG A 144 3.07 -3.31 2.85
N PRO A 145 2.31 -4.38 2.56
CA PRO A 145 2.50 -5.21 1.37
C PRO A 145 2.32 -4.43 0.06
N ASP A 146 1.55 -3.33 0.08
CA ASP A 146 1.35 -2.44 -1.06
C ASP A 146 2.66 -1.93 -1.69
N ASN A 147 3.65 -1.57 -0.87
CA ASN A 147 4.93 -1.05 -1.36
C ASN A 147 5.72 -2.13 -2.12
N PHE A 148 5.73 -3.35 -1.59
CA PHE A 148 6.40 -4.49 -2.21
C PHE A 148 5.70 -4.92 -3.50
N MET A 149 4.35 -5.00 -3.47
CA MET A 149 3.51 -5.25 -4.64
C MET A 149 3.80 -4.24 -5.76
N ASN A 150 3.74 -2.95 -5.45
CA ASN A 150 3.96 -1.88 -6.40
C ASN A 150 5.38 -1.92 -6.99
N CYS A 151 6.40 -2.14 -6.16
CA CYS A 151 7.78 -2.27 -6.59
C CYS A 151 7.95 -3.41 -7.60
N CYS A 152 7.45 -4.60 -7.26
CA CYS A 152 7.52 -5.77 -8.13
C CYS A 152 6.78 -5.53 -9.45
N PHE A 153 5.62 -4.87 -9.43
CA PHE A 153 4.86 -4.54 -10.62
C PHE A 153 5.61 -3.57 -11.55
N ILE A 154 6.19 -2.50 -11.01
CA ILE A 154 6.99 -1.52 -11.78
C ILE A 154 8.26 -2.18 -12.35
N ILE A 155 8.92 -3.06 -11.59
CA ILE A 155 10.04 -3.89 -12.08
C ILE A 155 9.57 -4.77 -13.25
N GLY A 156 8.39 -5.39 -13.14
CA GLY A 156 7.78 -6.17 -14.20
C GLY A 156 7.61 -5.37 -15.50
N ILE A 157 7.06 -4.15 -15.40
CA ILE A 157 6.91 -3.24 -16.57
C ILE A 157 8.28 -2.89 -17.17
N TYR A 158 9.27 -2.54 -16.34
CA TYR A 158 10.60 -2.19 -16.80
C TYR A 158 11.23 -3.32 -17.64
N TYR A 159 11.21 -4.53 -17.12
CA TYR A 159 11.80 -5.67 -17.82
C TYR A 159 10.99 -6.11 -19.03
N TRP A 160 9.67 -5.92 -19.03
CA TRP A 160 8.86 -6.10 -20.24
C TRP A 160 9.32 -5.14 -21.34
N PHE A 161 9.52 -3.88 -21.03
CA PHE A 161 10.02 -2.89 -21.99
C PHE A 161 11.45 -3.21 -22.45
N CYS A 162 12.31 -3.71 -21.57
CA CYS A 162 13.62 -4.22 -21.95
C CYS A 162 13.52 -5.37 -22.94
N TYR A 163 12.60 -6.31 -22.74
CA TYR A 163 12.34 -7.39 -23.69
C TYR A 163 11.85 -6.86 -25.04
N MET A 164 10.92 -5.92 -25.05
CA MET A 164 10.44 -5.32 -26.30
C MET A 164 11.58 -4.66 -27.10
N LYS A 165 12.58 -4.12 -26.40
CA LYS A 165 13.75 -3.49 -27.03
C LYS A 165 14.80 -4.49 -27.50
N SER A 166 15.16 -5.47 -26.67
CA SER A 166 16.33 -6.34 -26.88
C SER A 166 15.99 -7.76 -27.33
N ARG A 167 14.73 -8.18 -27.17
CA ARG A 167 14.26 -9.57 -27.42
C ARG A 167 14.98 -10.63 -26.59
N GLN A 168 15.60 -10.24 -25.49
CA GLN A 168 16.26 -11.17 -24.58
C GLN A 168 15.24 -11.87 -23.68
N LEU A 169 15.15 -13.19 -23.78
CA LEU A 169 14.24 -14.01 -22.98
C LEU A 169 14.38 -13.76 -21.47
N LYS A 170 15.63 -13.55 -20.98
CA LYS A 170 15.89 -13.21 -19.57
C LYS A 170 15.08 -12.00 -19.10
N SER A 171 14.95 -10.98 -19.93
CA SER A 171 14.16 -9.80 -19.58
C SER A 171 12.67 -10.14 -19.45
N LEU A 172 12.14 -11.01 -20.31
CA LEU A 172 10.74 -11.42 -20.22
C LEU A 172 10.49 -12.31 -18.98
N VAL A 173 11.43 -13.20 -18.65
CA VAL A 173 11.39 -14.01 -17.40
C VAL A 173 11.34 -13.10 -16.17
N LEU A 174 12.22 -12.08 -16.10
CA LEU A 174 12.23 -11.13 -14.98
C LEU A 174 10.96 -10.28 -14.92
N SER A 175 10.36 -9.98 -16.07
CA SER A 175 9.05 -9.30 -16.14
C SER A 175 7.95 -10.14 -15.52
N PHE A 176 7.83 -11.40 -15.95
CA PHE A 176 6.81 -12.31 -15.45
C PHE A 176 7.00 -12.61 -13.95
N LEU A 177 8.23 -12.83 -13.49
CA LEU A 177 8.51 -12.97 -12.07
C LEU A 177 8.14 -11.70 -11.28
N GLY A 178 8.43 -10.51 -11.82
CA GLY A 178 8.00 -9.24 -11.21
C GLY A 178 6.48 -9.18 -11.02
N PHE A 179 5.71 -9.51 -12.04
CA PHE A 179 4.26 -9.56 -11.96
C PHE A 179 3.75 -10.64 -10.99
N THR A 180 4.37 -11.83 -11.00
CA THR A 180 4.01 -12.92 -10.08
C THR A 180 4.27 -12.54 -8.63
N PHE A 181 5.46 -12.01 -8.30
CA PHE A 181 5.74 -11.57 -6.94
C PHE A 181 4.86 -10.41 -6.51
N SER A 182 4.46 -9.52 -7.43
CA SER A 182 3.47 -8.50 -7.14
C SER A 182 2.16 -9.10 -6.63
N ALA A 183 1.66 -10.16 -7.29
CA ALA A 183 0.45 -10.88 -6.85
C ALA A 183 0.67 -11.64 -5.54
N LEU A 184 1.84 -12.27 -5.34
CA LEU A 184 2.16 -13.00 -4.11
C LEU A 184 2.28 -12.08 -2.89
N PHE A 185 2.68 -10.82 -3.07
CA PHE A 185 2.64 -9.83 -1.97
C PHE A 185 1.22 -9.37 -1.67
N LEU A 186 0.38 -9.16 -2.70
CA LEU A 186 -0.97 -8.65 -2.46
C LEU A 186 -1.92 -8.98 -3.61
N GLN A 187 -2.97 -9.74 -3.31
CA GLN A 187 -3.91 -10.28 -4.28
C GLN A 187 -4.70 -9.23 -5.09
N LYS A 188 -4.87 -8.02 -4.57
CA LYS A 188 -5.65 -6.97 -5.24
C LYS A 188 -5.12 -6.54 -6.62
N ILE A 189 -3.86 -6.87 -6.95
CA ILE A 189 -3.27 -6.60 -8.25
C ILE A 189 -3.75 -7.57 -9.35
N SER A 190 -4.35 -8.72 -8.96
CA SER A 190 -4.66 -9.81 -9.89
C SER A 190 -5.53 -9.40 -11.07
N LEU A 191 -6.51 -8.52 -10.86
CA LEU A 191 -7.34 -8.03 -11.97
C LEU A 191 -6.53 -7.21 -12.99
N LEU A 192 -5.61 -6.36 -12.51
CA LEU A 192 -4.72 -5.62 -13.41
C LEU A 192 -3.76 -6.55 -14.14
N LEU A 193 -3.30 -7.62 -13.49
CA LEU A 193 -2.45 -8.63 -14.13
C LEU A 193 -3.19 -9.37 -15.25
N ILE A 194 -4.46 -9.72 -15.06
CA ILE A 194 -5.30 -10.28 -16.14
C ILE A 194 -5.33 -9.33 -17.34
N ALA A 195 -5.51 -8.03 -17.09
CA ALA A 195 -5.50 -7.03 -18.16
C ALA A 195 -4.12 -6.94 -18.85
N VAL A 196 -3.02 -7.03 -18.09
CA VAL A 196 -1.64 -7.06 -18.63
C VAL A 196 -1.41 -8.32 -19.46
N GLU A 197 -1.85 -9.48 -19.00
CA GLU A 197 -1.75 -10.76 -19.72
C GLU A 197 -2.53 -10.74 -21.03
N CYS A 198 -3.76 -10.20 -21.02
CA CYS A 198 -4.53 -9.96 -22.25
C CYS A 198 -3.76 -9.08 -23.25
N LEU A 199 -3.11 -8.01 -22.77
CA LEU A 199 -2.31 -7.15 -23.65
C LEU A 199 -1.08 -7.89 -24.21
N ILE A 200 -0.40 -8.70 -23.40
CA ILE A 200 0.72 -9.55 -23.86
C ILE A 200 0.25 -10.51 -24.97
N LEU A 201 -0.90 -11.16 -24.79
CA LEU A 201 -1.47 -12.05 -25.81
C LEU A 201 -1.84 -11.29 -27.10
N ILE A 202 -2.49 -10.13 -26.99
CA ILE A 202 -2.79 -9.27 -28.15
C ILE A 202 -1.49 -8.90 -28.91
N MET A 203 -0.41 -8.58 -28.18
CA MET A 203 0.88 -8.29 -28.79
C MET A 203 1.51 -9.53 -29.45
N ALA A 204 1.30 -10.72 -28.90
CA ALA A 204 1.77 -11.98 -29.49
C ALA A 204 1.02 -12.31 -30.79
N PHE A 205 -0.32 -12.22 -30.79
CA PHE A 205 -1.13 -12.39 -32.00
C PHE A 205 -0.75 -11.37 -33.09
N GLY A 206 -0.45 -10.12 -32.68
CA GLY A 206 0.08 -9.08 -33.57
C GLY A 206 1.54 -9.28 -33.98
N LYS A 207 2.15 -10.44 -33.70
CA LYS A 207 3.57 -10.77 -33.99
C LYS A 207 4.60 -9.81 -33.38
N LYS A 208 4.21 -9.05 -32.36
CA LYS A 208 5.10 -8.14 -31.63
C LYS A 208 5.85 -8.83 -30.50
N MET A 209 5.40 -10.02 -30.09
CA MET A 209 6.04 -10.87 -29.11
C MET A 209 6.02 -12.32 -29.60
N SER A 210 6.97 -13.13 -29.16
CA SER A 210 7.06 -14.55 -29.49
C SER A 210 6.24 -15.38 -28.51
N PHE A 211 5.34 -16.23 -29.00
CA PHE A 211 4.62 -17.19 -28.15
C PHE A 211 5.58 -18.14 -27.42
N LYS A 212 6.65 -18.58 -28.10
CA LYS A 212 7.69 -19.43 -27.49
C LYS A 212 8.32 -18.72 -26.29
N ASP A 213 8.70 -17.46 -26.43
CA ASP A 213 9.32 -16.69 -25.35
C ASP A 213 8.35 -16.48 -24.20
N ILE A 214 7.07 -16.21 -24.47
CA ILE A 214 6.01 -16.06 -23.47
C ILE A 214 5.87 -17.37 -22.68
N THR A 215 5.75 -18.51 -23.36
CA THR A 215 5.63 -19.83 -22.70
C THR A 215 6.85 -20.12 -21.82
N LEU A 216 8.06 -19.90 -22.33
CA LEU A 216 9.29 -20.13 -21.57
C LEU A 216 9.41 -19.17 -20.37
N ALA A 217 8.98 -17.92 -20.51
CA ALA A 217 8.99 -16.94 -19.42
C ALA A 217 7.93 -17.22 -18.35
N ALA A 218 6.81 -17.84 -18.72
CA ALA A 218 5.74 -18.21 -17.79
C ALA A 218 6.14 -19.39 -16.86
N LEU A 219 7.03 -20.30 -17.30
CA LEU A 219 7.39 -21.48 -16.51
C LEU A 219 7.92 -21.17 -15.11
N PRO A 220 8.89 -20.26 -14.89
CA PRO A 220 9.34 -19.88 -13.55
C PRO A 220 8.24 -19.26 -12.69
N SER A 221 7.35 -18.49 -13.30
CA SER A 221 6.21 -17.87 -12.63
C SER A 221 5.19 -18.91 -12.17
N LEU A 222 4.84 -19.84 -13.03
CA LEU A 222 3.97 -20.98 -12.68
C LEU A 222 4.61 -21.82 -11.57
N GLY A 223 5.93 -22.04 -11.65
CA GLY A 223 6.68 -22.71 -10.59
C GLY A 223 6.57 -21.99 -9.24
N ALA A 224 6.73 -20.67 -9.22
CA ALA A 224 6.62 -19.86 -8.00
C ALA A 224 5.20 -19.93 -7.39
N VAL A 225 4.17 -19.84 -8.22
CA VAL A 225 2.77 -19.99 -7.79
C VAL A 225 2.51 -21.42 -7.26
N ALA A 226 2.98 -22.45 -7.98
CA ALA A 226 2.82 -23.83 -7.55
C ALA A 226 3.50 -24.09 -6.19
N VAL A 227 4.71 -23.58 -5.98
CA VAL A 227 5.42 -23.68 -4.69
C VAL A 227 4.62 -22.99 -3.59
N PHE A 228 4.08 -21.79 -3.85
CA PHE A 228 3.25 -21.08 -2.89
C PHE A 228 1.99 -21.84 -2.50
N LEU A 229 1.24 -22.36 -3.48
CA LEU A 229 0.02 -23.14 -3.23
C LEU A 229 0.32 -24.47 -2.51
N LEU A 230 1.39 -25.16 -2.91
CA LEU A 230 1.84 -26.37 -2.25
C LEU A 230 2.25 -26.11 -0.79
N PHE A 231 2.93 -25.00 -0.54
CA PHE A 231 3.28 -24.59 0.81
C PHE A 231 2.04 -24.37 1.68
N LEU A 232 1.02 -23.63 1.20
CA LEU A 232 -0.25 -23.44 1.92
C LEU A 232 -0.96 -24.79 2.17
N TYR A 233 -0.95 -25.68 1.21
CA TYR A 233 -1.52 -27.03 1.34
C TYR A 233 -0.80 -27.84 2.42
N GLN A 234 0.52 -27.84 2.43
CA GLN A 234 1.33 -28.57 3.43
C GLN A 234 1.12 -28.01 4.84
N GLN A 235 0.87 -26.71 4.98
CA GLN A 235 0.52 -26.07 6.26
C GLN A 235 -0.92 -26.38 6.71
N GLY A 236 -1.75 -27.00 5.85
CA GLY A 236 -3.17 -27.24 6.11
C GLY A 236 -4.01 -25.94 6.14
N ALA A 237 -3.52 -24.87 5.49
CA ALA A 237 -4.14 -23.55 5.45
C ALA A 237 -4.80 -23.21 4.10
N PHE A 238 -4.77 -24.12 3.13
CA PHE A 238 -5.21 -23.82 1.77
C PHE A 238 -6.70 -23.47 1.68
N ALA A 239 -7.57 -24.23 2.38
CA ALA A 239 -9.01 -23.96 2.38
C ALA A 239 -9.33 -22.62 3.07
N ASP A 240 -8.72 -22.36 4.25
CA ASP A 240 -8.88 -21.10 4.98
C ASP A 240 -8.31 -19.91 4.17
N TYR A 241 -7.23 -20.10 3.41
CA TYR A 241 -6.70 -19.10 2.50
C TYR A 241 -7.71 -18.73 1.41
N ILE A 242 -8.34 -19.71 0.76
CA ILE A 242 -9.37 -19.43 -0.27
C ILE A 242 -10.52 -18.66 0.35
N GLU A 243 -10.99 -19.09 1.52
CA GLU A 243 -12.11 -18.47 2.23
C GLU A 243 -11.79 -17.02 2.63
N LEU A 244 -10.69 -16.81 3.36
CA LEU A 244 -10.38 -15.52 3.95
C LEU A 244 -9.70 -14.54 2.98
N ASN A 245 -8.90 -15.06 2.04
CA ASN A 245 -8.19 -14.20 1.10
C ASN A 245 -9.00 -13.86 -0.16
N LEU A 246 -9.84 -14.77 -0.66
CA LEU A 246 -10.62 -14.52 -1.88
C LEU A 246 -12.08 -14.19 -1.57
N HIS A 247 -12.81 -15.06 -0.86
CA HIS A 247 -14.23 -14.88 -0.62
C HIS A 247 -14.52 -13.70 0.32
N PHE A 248 -13.83 -13.65 1.45
CA PHE A 248 -13.96 -12.54 2.40
C PHE A 248 -13.62 -11.18 1.78
N ASN A 249 -12.51 -11.07 1.03
CA ASN A 249 -12.14 -9.82 0.36
C ASN A 249 -13.17 -9.38 -0.70
N ARG A 250 -13.81 -10.34 -1.38
CA ARG A 250 -14.92 -10.05 -2.29
C ARG A 250 -16.11 -9.47 -1.54
N ALA A 251 -16.46 -10.04 -0.39
CA ALA A 251 -17.53 -9.56 0.46
C ALA A 251 -17.24 -8.15 1.01
N MET A 252 -15.99 -7.90 1.43
CA MET A 252 -15.54 -6.56 1.84
C MET A 252 -15.75 -5.51 0.75
N VAL A 253 -15.42 -5.81 -0.49
CA VAL A 253 -15.61 -4.87 -1.61
C VAL A 253 -17.10 -4.55 -1.81
N ALA A 254 -17.98 -5.53 -1.60
CA ALA A 254 -19.43 -5.32 -1.70
C ALA A 254 -20.01 -4.51 -0.52
N TYR A 255 -19.43 -4.69 0.67
CA TYR A 255 -19.87 -4.01 1.89
C TYR A 255 -19.50 -2.53 1.92
N PHE A 256 -18.30 -2.17 1.46
CA PHE A 256 -17.89 -0.77 1.43
C PHE A 256 -18.70 0.00 0.39
N ASP A 257 -19.54 0.93 0.87
CA ASP A 257 -20.28 1.84 0.01
C ASP A 257 -19.30 2.62 -0.88
N ARG A 258 -19.53 2.52 -2.18
CA ARG A 258 -18.79 3.24 -3.21
C ARG A 258 -19.13 4.73 -3.24
N GLY A 259 -19.36 5.35 -2.08
CA GLY A 259 -19.86 6.70 -1.91
C GLY A 259 -19.43 7.67 -3.00
N SER A 260 -20.34 8.50 -3.44
CA SER A 260 -20.24 9.49 -4.53
C SER A 260 -19.03 10.44 -4.45
N PHE A 261 -18.33 10.44 -3.33
CA PHE A 261 -17.23 11.36 -3.01
C PHE A 261 -16.01 11.25 -3.96
N TRP A 262 -15.73 10.07 -4.52
CA TRP A 262 -14.52 9.83 -5.30
C TRP A 262 -14.72 9.92 -6.83
N TYR A 263 -15.94 9.66 -7.31
CA TYR A 263 -16.17 9.53 -8.76
C TYR A 263 -15.99 10.82 -9.55
N GLY A 264 -16.52 11.93 -9.08
CA GLY A 264 -16.38 13.23 -9.76
C GLY A 264 -14.94 13.78 -9.66
N ASN A 265 -14.29 13.56 -8.52
CA ASN A 265 -12.97 14.10 -8.25
C ASN A 265 -11.84 13.41 -9.03
N LEU A 266 -11.98 12.13 -9.42
CA LEU A 266 -10.97 11.41 -10.19
C LEU A 266 -10.81 11.99 -11.61
N LEU A 267 -11.91 12.29 -12.30
CA LEU A 267 -11.88 12.84 -13.67
C LEU A 267 -11.31 14.26 -13.70
N PHE A 268 -11.60 15.09 -12.70
CA PHE A 268 -11.10 16.47 -12.61
C PHE A 268 -9.80 16.61 -11.83
N SER A 269 -9.14 15.49 -11.51
CA SER A 269 -7.88 15.42 -10.78
C SER A 269 -6.69 15.19 -11.70
N PHE A 270 -5.51 15.06 -11.10
CA PHE A 270 -4.28 14.62 -11.77
C PHE A 270 -4.47 13.32 -12.58
N TYR A 271 -5.29 12.40 -12.10
CA TYR A 271 -5.56 11.13 -12.79
C TYR A 271 -6.35 11.32 -14.08
N GLY A 272 -7.38 12.16 -14.06
CA GLY A 272 -8.12 12.51 -15.29
C GLY A 272 -7.26 13.23 -16.32
N LEU A 273 -6.38 14.14 -15.89
CA LEU A 273 -5.42 14.81 -16.77
C LEU A 273 -4.43 13.81 -17.38
N ALA A 274 -3.96 12.81 -16.62
CA ALA A 274 -3.10 11.75 -17.15
C ALA A 274 -3.87 10.85 -18.15
N LEU A 275 -5.15 10.57 -17.91
CA LEU A 275 -6.00 9.82 -18.84
C LEU A 275 -6.21 10.60 -20.15
N LEU A 276 -6.50 11.89 -20.05
CA LEU A 276 -6.61 12.76 -21.22
C LEU A 276 -5.29 12.77 -22.02
N ALA A 277 -4.14 12.89 -21.33
CA ALA A 277 -2.84 12.80 -21.98
C ALA A 277 -2.62 11.44 -22.65
N ALA A 278 -3.00 10.34 -21.99
CA ALA A 278 -2.92 9.01 -22.59
C ALA A 278 -3.71 8.91 -23.89
N ILE A 279 -4.94 9.42 -23.92
CA ILE A 279 -5.83 9.40 -25.07
C ILE A 279 -5.29 10.29 -26.21
N LEU A 280 -4.93 11.54 -25.92
CA LEU A 280 -4.50 12.52 -26.92
C LEU A 280 -3.20 12.12 -27.60
N PHE A 281 -2.27 11.54 -26.85
CA PHE A 281 -0.96 11.17 -27.40
C PHE A 281 -0.83 9.71 -27.81
N TYR A 282 -1.84 8.86 -27.57
CA TYR A 282 -1.80 7.42 -27.85
C TYR A 282 -1.32 7.08 -29.26
N ARG A 283 -1.86 7.75 -30.30
CA ARG A 283 -1.54 7.47 -31.70
C ARG A 283 -0.18 8.03 -32.13
N GLN A 284 0.28 9.08 -31.45
CA GLN A 284 1.50 9.81 -31.82
C GLN A 284 2.75 9.22 -31.18
N GLU A 285 2.57 8.35 -30.17
CA GLU A 285 3.63 7.83 -29.35
C GLU A 285 4.11 6.44 -29.78
N ASN A 286 5.30 6.09 -29.27
CA ASN A 286 5.89 4.78 -29.47
C ASN A 286 5.13 3.66 -28.73
N ILE A 287 5.51 2.42 -29.01
CA ILE A 287 4.85 1.23 -28.47
C ILE A 287 4.91 1.18 -26.93
N TYR A 288 5.97 1.67 -26.29
CA TYR A 288 6.12 1.66 -24.85
C TYR A 288 5.09 2.55 -24.15
N PHE A 289 4.93 3.78 -24.67
CA PHE A 289 3.91 4.69 -24.17
C PHE A 289 2.51 4.12 -24.35
N ARG A 290 2.19 3.55 -25.54
CA ARG A 290 0.87 2.94 -25.79
C ARG A 290 0.58 1.79 -24.85
N THR A 291 1.56 0.93 -24.60
CA THR A 291 1.47 -0.18 -23.65
C THR A 291 1.17 0.34 -22.23
N LEU A 292 1.94 1.36 -21.80
CA LEU A 292 1.75 1.96 -20.48
C LEU A 292 0.42 2.70 -20.35
N ALA A 293 0.01 3.44 -21.39
CA ALA A 293 -1.28 4.12 -21.45
C ALA A 293 -2.46 3.14 -21.32
N TRP A 294 -2.32 1.96 -21.92
CA TRP A 294 -3.32 0.90 -21.81
C TRP A 294 -3.38 0.33 -20.37
N ILE A 295 -2.22 0.02 -19.78
CA ILE A 295 -2.12 -0.46 -18.37
C ILE A 295 -2.71 0.60 -17.43
N TYR A 296 -2.35 1.86 -17.62
CA TYR A 296 -2.88 2.97 -16.85
C TYR A 296 -4.40 3.11 -16.98
N GLY A 297 -4.92 3.03 -18.22
CA GLY A 297 -6.36 3.07 -18.46
C GLY A 297 -7.11 1.92 -17.78
N ALA A 298 -6.56 0.71 -17.83
CA ALA A 298 -7.13 -0.45 -17.15
C ALA A 298 -7.16 -0.24 -15.63
N GLU A 299 -6.05 0.20 -15.01
CA GLU A 299 -5.98 0.49 -13.57
C GLU A 299 -6.93 1.64 -13.18
N PHE A 300 -7.01 2.70 -14.00
CA PHE A 300 -7.95 3.80 -13.78
C PHE A 300 -9.41 3.31 -13.74
N MET A 301 -9.80 2.49 -14.72
CA MET A 301 -11.15 1.93 -14.81
C MET A 301 -11.45 1.01 -13.64
N MET A 302 -10.50 0.16 -13.25
CA MET A 302 -10.66 -0.73 -12.10
C MET A 302 -10.86 0.06 -10.80
N ARG A 303 -10.05 1.10 -10.54
CA ARG A 303 -10.20 1.95 -9.35
C ARG A 303 -11.53 2.70 -9.35
N HIS A 304 -11.99 3.10 -10.51
CA HIS A 304 -13.25 3.82 -10.64
C HIS A 304 -14.48 2.94 -10.41
N PHE A 305 -14.47 1.70 -10.90
CA PHE A 305 -15.68 0.87 -10.94
C PHE A 305 -15.68 -0.30 -9.98
N TYR A 306 -14.56 -0.74 -9.47
CA TYR A 306 -14.48 -2.04 -8.81
C TYR A 306 -13.97 -2.04 -7.37
N PHE A 307 -13.07 -1.13 -6.99
CA PHE A 307 -12.45 -1.17 -5.67
C PHE A 307 -13.03 -0.18 -4.67
N ALA A 308 -12.94 -0.53 -3.38
CA ALA A 308 -13.24 0.38 -2.29
C ALA A 308 -12.36 1.64 -2.36
N PRO A 309 -12.86 2.82 -1.95
CA PRO A 309 -12.16 4.11 -2.09
C PRO A 309 -11.05 4.34 -1.05
N HIS A 310 -10.27 3.30 -0.71
CA HIS A 310 -9.15 3.47 0.21
C HIS A 310 -7.96 4.17 -0.44
N PRO A 311 -7.39 5.21 0.17
CA PRO A 311 -6.28 5.99 -0.41
C PRO A 311 -5.09 5.15 -0.87
N ASN A 312 -4.75 4.09 -0.13
CA ASN A 312 -3.63 3.20 -0.45
C ASN A 312 -3.72 2.56 -1.84
N TYR A 313 -4.94 2.30 -2.30
CA TYR A 313 -5.18 1.67 -3.60
C TYR A 313 -4.83 2.58 -4.76
N TYR A 314 -4.68 3.88 -4.54
CA TYR A 314 -4.33 4.86 -5.59
C TYR A 314 -2.83 5.05 -5.76
N THR A 315 -1.98 4.39 -4.98
CA THR A 315 -0.51 4.53 -5.08
C THR A 315 0.00 4.06 -6.44
N LEU A 316 -0.40 2.87 -6.88
CA LEU A 316 -0.02 2.35 -8.19
C LEU A 316 -0.58 3.22 -9.33
N LEU A 317 -1.84 3.63 -9.23
CA LEU A 317 -2.46 4.55 -10.18
C LEU A 317 -1.67 5.86 -10.29
N THR A 318 -1.20 6.40 -9.16
CA THR A 318 -0.36 7.61 -9.11
C THR A 318 0.95 7.42 -9.87
N MET A 319 1.63 6.30 -9.67
CA MET A 319 2.89 5.98 -10.35
C MET A 319 2.68 5.86 -11.87
N LEU A 320 1.66 5.12 -12.28
CA LEU A 320 1.33 4.94 -13.70
C LEU A 320 0.91 6.26 -14.34
N ALA A 321 0.08 7.06 -13.65
CA ALA A 321 -0.30 8.40 -14.08
C ALA A 321 0.91 9.31 -14.30
N ALA A 322 1.86 9.31 -13.36
CA ALA A 322 3.09 10.09 -13.46
C ALA A 322 3.94 9.67 -14.66
N MET A 323 4.06 8.36 -14.89
CA MET A 323 4.82 7.79 -16.01
C MET A 323 4.19 8.09 -17.37
N VAL A 324 2.86 8.22 -17.47
CA VAL A 324 2.14 8.60 -18.69
C VAL A 324 2.15 10.12 -18.87
N PHE A 325 1.85 10.89 -17.84
CA PHE A 325 1.67 12.33 -17.91
C PHE A 325 3.00 13.08 -18.18
N ALA A 326 4.08 12.68 -17.49
CA ALA A 326 5.36 13.39 -17.60
C ALA A 326 5.92 13.44 -19.03
N PRO A 327 5.99 12.37 -19.82
CA PRO A 327 6.40 12.44 -21.22
C PRO A 327 5.47 13.28 -22.10
N ALA A 328 4.15 13.20 -21.87
CA ALA A 328 3.16 13.97 -22.61
C ALA A 328 3.34 15.48 -22.40
N VAL A 329 3.62 15.90 -21.16
CA VAL A 329 3.91 17.30 -20.83
C VAL A 329 5.11 17.82 -21.63
N PHE A 330 6.19 17.03 -21.75
CA PHE A 330 7.39 17.44 -22.48
C PHE A 330 7.18 17.59 -24.00
N ARG A 331 6.11 17.07 -24.56
CA ARG A 331 5.72 17.36 -25.95
C ARG A 331 5.04 18.72 -26.11
N ILE A 332 4.33 19.17 -25.06
CA ILE A 332 3.60 20.44 -25.06
C ILE A 332 4.55 21.59 -24.67
N LEU A 333 5.45 21.37 -23.72
CA LEU A 333 6.35 22.39 -23.17
C LEU A 333 7.15 23.19 -24.19
N PRO A 334 7.75 22.60 -25.25
CA PRO A 334 8.50 23.39 -26.22
C PRO A 334 7.65 24.41 -26.96
N ARG A 335 6.34 24.16 -27.09
CA ARG A 335 5.39 25.04 -27.79
C ARG A 335 4.78 26.08 -26.84
N TYR A 336 4.67 25.79 -25.53
CA TYR A 336 3.95 26.60 -24.54
C TYR A 336 4.78 26.77 -23.26
N LYS A 337 5.83 27.59 -23.32
CA LYS A 337 6.77 27.81 -22.20
C LYS A 337 6.13 28.40 -20.95
N LEU A 338 5.11 29.24 -21.10
CA LEU A 338 4.30 29.72 -19.96
C LEU A 338 3.60 28.60 -19.23
N PHE A 339 3.18 27.55 -19.96
CA PHE A 339 2.61 26.35 -19.35
C PHE A 339 3.64 25.60 -18.51
N GLY A 340 4.89 25.53 -18.97
CA GLY A 340 5.98 24.92 -18.19
C GLY A 340 6.26 25.67 -16.88
N LEU A 341 6.31 27.00 -16.93
CA LEU A 341 6.46 27.82 -15.72
C LEU A 341 5.28 27.63 -14.77
N PHE A 342 4.06 27.63 -15.29
CA PHE A 342 2.85 27.37 -14.50
C PHE A 342 2.89 25.98 -13.84
N LEU A 343 3.32 24.95 -14.55
CA LEU A 343 3.48 23.60 -14.00
C LEU A 343 4.50 23.55 -12.87
N ILE A 344 5.63 24.25 -13.01
CA ILE A 344 6.66 24.34 -11.97
C ILE A 344 6.08 25.03 -10.73
N ILE A 345 5.37 26.13 -10.90
CA ILE A 345 4.71 26.85 -9.80
C ILE A 345 3.71 25.93 -9.09
N LEU A 346 2.89 25.20 -9.85
CA LEU A 346 1.93 24.24 -9.29
C LEU A 346 2.61 23.11 -8.51
N LEU A 347 3.75 22.59 -9.00
CA LEU A 347 4.52 21.57 -8.29
C LEU A 347 5.00 22.08 -6.93
N PHE A 348 5.59 23.28 -6.86
CA PHE A 348 6.06 23.84 -5.60
C PHE A 348 4.93 24.25 -4.66
N ALA A 349 3.81 24.79 -5.17
CA ALA A 349 2.61 25.03 -4.38
C ALA A 349 2.07 23.70 -3.78
N ARG A 350 2.08 22.63 -4.59
CA ARG A 350 1.69 21.29 -4.12
C ARG A 350 2.64 20.74 -3.04
N LEU A 351 3.92 21.07 -3.08
CA LEU A 351 4.87 20.67 -2.04
C LEU A 351 4.53 21.31 -0.69
N GLY A 352 4.15 22.59 -0.67
CA GLY A 352 3.67 23.27 0.53
C GLY A 352 2.40 22.64 1.09
N LEU A 353 1.43 22.32 0.22
CA LEU A 353 0.22 21.58 0.59
C LEU A 353 0.53 20.18 1.11
N LEU A 354 1.47 19.46 0.47
CA LEU A 354 1.92 18.15 0.88
C LEU A 354 2.47 18.18 2.30
N PHE A 355 3.40 19.11 2.59
CA PHE A 355 3.97 19.25 3.92
C PHE A 355 2.89 19.58 4.96
N ASN A 356 2.04 20.57 4.69
CA ASN A 356 0.95 20.93 5.61
C ASN A 356 0.00 19.77 5.89
N THR A 357 -0.32 18.96 4.88
CA THR A 357 -1.21 17.79 5.05
C THR A 357 -0.54 16.71 5.89
N VAL A 358 0.75 16.42 5.64
CA VAL A 358 1.51 15.44 6.43
C VAL A 358 1.66 15.92 7.87
N ASP A 359 1.97 17.19 8.09
CA ASP A 359 2.10 17.78 9.42
C ASP A 359 0.78 17.69 10.20
N THR A 360 -0.31 18.15 9.60
CA THR A 360 -1.66 18.08 10.20
C THR A 360 -2.08 16.66 10.54
N THR A 361 -1.78 15.69 9.65
CA THR A 361 -2.05 14.28 9.91
C THR A 361 -1.17 13.75 11.03
N SER A 362 0.11 14.14 11.07
CA SER A 362 1.05 13.74 12.12
C SER A 362 0.68 14.27 13.50
N VAL A 363 0.02 15.43 13.57
CA VAL A 363 -0.54 15.94 14.85
C VAL A 363 -1.67 15.06 15.35
N LYS A 364 -2.59 14.65 14.46
CA LYS A 364 -3.77 13.82 14.81
C LYS A 364 -3.42 12.36 15.04
N HIS A 365 -2.59 11.80 14.16
CA HIS A 365 -2.19 10.40 14.12
C HIS A 365 -0.67 10.32 14.11
N ASN A 366 -0.06 10.33 15.30
CA ASN A 366 1.39 10.39 15.45
C ASN A 366 1.98 8.98 15.64
N SER A 367 2.79 8.54 14.69
CA SER A 367 3.43 7.22 14.73
C SER A 367 4.43 7.08 15.88
N TYR A 368 5.09 8.15 16.28
CA TYR A 368 6.00 8.12 17.42
C TYR A 368 5.25 7.86 18.76
N LYS A 369 4.05 8.41 18.91
CA LYS A 369 3.20 8.11 20.07
C LYS A 369 2.77 6.64 20.08
N HIS A 370 2.47 6.05 18.94
CA HIS A 370 2.16 4.62 18.83
C HIS A 370 3.37 3.74 19.13
N TYR A 371 4.55 4.14 18.64
CA TYR A 371 5.81 3.48 19.01
C TYR A 371 6.02 3.50 20.53
N LEU A 372 5.86 4.66 21.18
CA LEU A 372 5.97 4.77 22.63
C LEU A 372 4.94 3.91 23.39
N LEU A 373 3.72 3.83 22.85
CA LEU A 373 2.68 2.95 23.40
C LEU A 373 3.10 1.47 23.33
N ALA A 374 3.56 1.01 22.17
CA ALA A 374 4.04 -0.36 22.02
C ALA A 374 5.27 -0.66 22.91
N ASP A 375 6.22 0.26 22.97
CA ASP A 375 7.41 0.15 23.84
C ASP A 375 7.02 0.06 25.34
N TYR A 376 6.06 0.87 25.77
CA TYR A 376 5.52 0.81 27.12
C TYR A 376 4.86 -0.54 27.42
N VAL A 377 4.03 -1.03 26.53
CA VAL A 377 3.34 -2.32 26.68
C VAL A 377 4.36 -3.45 26.78
N HIS A 378 5.37 -3.49 25.91
CA HIS A 378 6.41 -4.53 25.95
C HIS A 378 7.21 -4.50 27.25
N LYS A 379 7.59 -3.31 27.74
CA LYS A 379 8.35 -3.16 28.99
C LYS A 379 7.57 -3.51 30.25
N ASN A 380 6.24 -3.49 30.20
CA ASN A 380 5.35 -3.71 31.34
C ASN A 380 4.48 -4.98 31.19
N SER A 381 4.87 -5.89 30.28
CA SER A 381 4.24 -7.21 30.13
C SER A 381 5.26 -8.32 29.95
N GLN A 382 4.90 -9.54 30.36
CA GLN A 382 5.70 -10.73 30.12
C GLN A 382 5.41 -11.34 28.74
N PRO A 383 6.28 -12.19 28.20
CA PRO A 383 6.09 -12.81 26.87
C PRO A 383 4.81 -13.61 26.71
N ASP A 384 4.27 -14.17 27.77
CA ASP A 384 3.07 -15.01 27.81
C ASP A 384 1.80 -14.25 28.25
N ASP A 385 1.93 -12.94 28.55
CA ASP A 385 0.79 -12.10 28.87
C ASP A 385 -0.10 -11.91 27.64
N TYR A 386 -1.38 -12.18 27.77
CA TYR A 386 -2.36 -11.88 26.76
C TYR A 386 -2.61 -10.38 26.64
N LEU A 387 -2.81 -9.90 25.39
CA LEU A 387 -3.23 -8.53 25.11
C LEU A 387 -4.59 -8.53 24.39
N MET A 388 -5.34 -7.44 24.57
CA MET A 388 -6.58 -7.22 23.85
C MET A 388 -6.55 -5.85 23.18
N ASN A 389 -6.31 -5.86 21.85
CA ASN A 389 -6.28 -4.66 21.03
C ASN A 389 -7.68 -4.04 20.89
N GLY A 390 -7.72 -2.73 20.63
CA GLY A 390 -8.94 -2.02 20.21
C GLY A 390 -9.04 -1.86 18.70
N TYR A 391 -10.11 -1.24 18.27
CA TYR A 391 -10.42 -1.02 16.86
C TYR A 391 -9.36 -0.21 16.10
N ASP A 392 -9.14 1.04 16.49
CA ASP A 392 -8.22 1.95 15.81
C ASP A 392 -6.81 1.95 16.41
N LYS A 393 -6.51 1.05 17.33
CA LYS A 393 -5.29 1.08 18.12
C LYS A 393 -4.74 -0.32 18.29
N ASN A 394 -4.13 -0.84 17.25
CA ASN A 394 -3.29 -2.01 17.39
C ASN A 394 -1.94 -1.56 17.95
N PHE A 395 -1.55 -2.10 19.09
CA PHE A 395 -0.29 -1.80 19.79
C PHE A 395 0.52 -3.07 20.09
N ASN A 396 -0.06 -4.23 19.77
CA ASN A 396 0.59 -5.51 20.01
C ASN A 396 1.57 -5.85 18.88
N ILE A 397 2.80 -6.19 19.22
CA ILE A 397 3.77 -6.76 18.28
C ILE A 397 4.15 -8.18 18.72
N TYR A 398 4.41 -8.40 20.03
CA TYR A 398 5.12 -9.58 20.54
C TYR A 398 4.38 -10.32 21.66
N ARG A 399 3.07 -10.18 21.79
CA ARG A 399 2.30 -10.86 22.84
C ARG A 399 1.13 -11.63 22.25
N PRO A 400 0.72 -12.74 22.88
CA PRO A 400 -0.44 -13.50 22.41
C PRO A 400 -1.73 -12.71 22.51
N ASP A 401 -2.66 -12.99 21.60
CA ASP A 401 -3.96 -12.38 21.55
C ASP A 401 -5.02 -13.26 22.22
N VAL A 402 -6.05 -12.62 22.77
CA VAL A 402 -7.18 -13.32 23.39
C VAL A 402 -8.10 -14.01 22.38
N SER A 403 -7.98 -13.70 21.08
CA SER A 403 -8.90 -14.18 20.03
C SER A 403 -8.17 -14.49 18.73
N TYR A 404 -8.73 -15.44 17.97
CA TYR A 404 -8.37 -15.69 16.57
C TYR A 404 -8.54 -14.43 15.73
N TYR A 405 -9.62 -13.66 15.98
CA TYR A 405 -9.89 -12.36 15.35
C TYR A 405 -9.25 -11.24 16.18
N TRP A 406 -7.96 -11.07 16.05
CA TRP A 406 -7.15 -10.24 16.94
C TRP A 406 -7.13 -8.75 16.58
N PHE A 407 -7.58 -8.37 15.39
CA PHE A 407 -7.66 -6.95 14.96
C PHE A 407 -8.95 -6.67 14.19
N GLY A 408 -9.34 -5.39 14.12
CA GLY A 408 -10.40 -4.90 13.25
C GLY A 408 -11.78 -5.54 13.45
N LEU A 409 -12.05 -6.09 14.63
CA LEU A 409 -13.24 -6.90 14.91
C LEU A 409 -14.55 -6.21 14.55
N ASP A 410 -14.67 -4.93 14.81
CA ASP A 410 -15.87 -4.14 14.56
C ASP A 410 -16.11 -3.82 13.07
N MET A 411 -15.05 -3.77 12.28
CA MET A 411 -15.14 -3.67 10.82
C MET A 411 -15.42 -5.03 10.18
N LEU A 412 -14.80 -6.09 10.71
CA LEU A 412 -14.83 -7.42 10.14
C LEU A 412 -16.08 -8.21 10.54
N LEU A 413 -16.52 -8.08 11.79
CA LEU A 413 -17.68 -8.83 12.31
C LEU A 413 -18.98 -8.64 11.50
N PRO A 414 -19.35 -7.42 11.08
CA PRO A 414 -20.57 -7.25 10.26
C PRO A 414 -20.49 -7.97 8.92
N ILE A 415 -19.29 -8.03 8.31
CA ILE A 415 -19.06 -8.73 7.04
C ILE A 415 -19.14 -10.24 7.25
N MET A 416 -18.51 -10.72 8.31
CA MET A 416 -18.43 -12.15 8.63
C MET A 416 -19.80 -12.73 9.02
N GLU A 417 -20.63 -12.00 9.78
CA GLU A 417 -21.96 -12.49 10.16
C GLU A 417 -22.96 -12.50 8.99
N LEU A 418 -22.77 -11.66 8.00
CA LEU A 418 -23.67 -11.61 6.83
C LEU A 418 -23.41 -12.74 5.84
N GLU A 419 -22.17 -13.20 5.72
CA GLU A 419 -21.75 -14.11 4.64
C GLU A 419 -21.01 -15.36 5.13
N TYR A 420 -20.53 -15.41 6.39
CA TYR A 420 -19.66 -16.48 6.87
C TYR A 420 -20.07 -16.99 8.24
N ASP A 421 -19.96 -18.31 8.42
CA ASP A 421 -20.13 -18.94 9.73
C ASP A 421 -18.87 -18.67 10.56
N ILE A 422 -19.01 -17.77 11.55
CA ILE A 422 -17.89 -17.32 12.37
C ILE A 422 -17.43 -18.49 13.28
N LYS A 423 -16.17 -18.90 13.15
CA LYS A 423 -15.60 -20.02 13.93
C LYS A 423 -15.76 -19.85 15.45
N ALA A 424 -15.76 -18.62 15.96
CA ALA A 424 -16.08 -18.30 17.35
C ALA A 424 -16.54 -16.85 17.44
N LYS A 425 -17.74 -16.61 17.95
CA LYS A 425 -18.21 -15.24 18.19
C LYS A 425 -17.38 -14.63 19.30
N PRO A 426 -16.65 -13.52 19.07
CA PRO A 426 -15.87 -12.87 20.10
C PRO A 426 -16.81 -12.31 21.17
N ASP A 427 -16.50 -12.60 22.44
CA ASP A 427 -17.12 -11.99 23.61
C ASP A 427 -16.02 -11.36 24.46
N VAL A 428 -15.94 -10.03 24.42
CA VAL A 428 -14.86 -9.28 25.09
C VAL A 428 -14.88 -9.47 26.62
N ASN A 429 -16.04 -9.62 27.22
CA ASN A 429 -16.16 -9.84 28.66
C ASN A 429 -15.75 -11.26 29.06
N ALA A 430 -16.11 -12.26 28.27
CA ALA A 430 -15.66 -13.63 28.45
C ALA A 430 -14.13 -13.73 28.28
N PHE A 431 -13.53 -12.96 27.35
CA PHE A 431 -12.08 -12.91 27.19
C PHE A 431 -11.38 -12.31 28.42
N ILE A 432 -11.93 -11.24 29.01
CA ILE A 432 -11.39 -10.66 30.27
C ILE A 432 -11.41 -11.68 31.37
N VAL A 433 -12.52 -12.36 31.56
CA VAL A 433 -12.65 -13.37 32.65
C VAL A 433 -11.69 -14.55 32.44
N LYS A 434 -11.61 -15.04 31.20
CA LYS A 434 -10.84 -16.25 30.86
C LYS A 434 -9.34 -16.02 30.79
N TYR A 435 -8.91 -14.97 30.09
CA TYR A 435 -7.51 -14.75 29.76
C TYR A 435 -6.84 -13.71 30.63
N ARG A 436 -7.61 -12.87 31.33
CA ARG A 436 -7.10 -11.74 32.13
C ARG A 436 -5.99 -10.98 31.40
N PRO A 437 -6.27 -10.43 30.20
CA PRO A 437 -5.24 -9.79 29.40
C PRO A 437 -4.51 -8.72 30.21
N LYS A 438 -3.17 -8.68 30.14
CA LYS A 438 -2.36 -7.72 30.90
C LYS A 438 -2.71 -6.28 30.51
N PHE A 439 -2.96 -6.04 29.22
CA PHE A 439 -3.41 -4.75 28.73
C PHE A 439 -4.68 -4.92 27.89
N ILE A 440 -5.62 -3.99 28.08
CA ILE A 440 -6.84 -3.85 27.28
C ILE A 440 -6.93 -2.43 26.72
N TYR A 441 -7.38 -2.29 25.50
CA TYR A 441 -7.72 -0.99 24.92
C TYR A 441 -9.20 -0.68 25.21
N VAL A 442 -9.44 0.43 25.92
CA VAL A 442 -10.77 0.87 26.33
C VAL A 442 -11.03 2.24 25.75
N GLN A 443 -11.82 2.33 24.70
CA GLN A 443 -12.17 3.61 24.11
C GLN A 443 -13.08 4.40 25.07
N ASN A 444 -12.72 5.67 25.32
CA ASN A 444 -13.45 6.57 26.21
C ASN A 444 -13.67 5.99 27.63
N TYR A 445 -12.59 5.71 28.34
CA TYR A 445 -12.68 5.45 29.76
C TYR A 445 -13.21 6.69 30.51
N PRO A 446 -14.48 6.81 30.98
CA PRO A 446 -15.29 5.78 31.68
C PRO A 446 -16.41 5.14 30.85
N ASP A 447 -16.70 5.54 29.63
CA ASP A 447 -17.82 4.99 28.85
C ASP A 447 -17.63 3.51 28.44
N LEU A 448 -16.43 2.97 28.61
CA LEU A 448 -16.07 1.56 28.51
C LEU A 448 -16.58 0.85 27.23
N ARG A 449 -16.66 1.57 26.12
CA ARG A 449 -17.01 0.97 24.85
C ARG A 449 -15.77 0.28 24.26
N ALA A 450 -15.82 -1.04 24.22
CA ALA A 450 -14.73 -1.82 23.67
C ALA A 450 -14.56 -1.64 22.17
N TYR A 451 -15.68 -1.58 21.45
CA TYR A 451 -15.72 -1.54 20.00
C TYR A 451 -16.83 -0.60 19.54
N ARG A 452 -16.46 0.30 18.62
CA ARG A 452 -17.40 1.17 17.94
C ARG A 452 -17.53 0.68 16.50
N THR A 453 -18.72 0.24 16.14
CA THR A 453 -19.02 -0.11 14.75
C THR A 453 -19.37 1.14 13.95
N TYR A 454 -18.98 1.19 12.69
CA TYR A 454 -19.50 2.17 11.74
C TYR A 454 -21.00 1.88 11.50
N GLY A 455 -21.87 2.74 12.06
CA GLY A 455 -23.31 2.58 12.01
C GLY A 455 -23.91 1.88 13.23
N GLU A 456 -25.22 1.72 13.27
CA GLU A 456 -25.97 0.97 14.30
C GLU A 456 -25.78 -0.54 14.10
N SER A 457 -24.57 -1.03 14.27
CA SER A 457 -24.32 -2.46 14.11
C SER A 457 -24.79 -3.21 15.34
N ARG A 458 -25.41 -4.37 15.13
CA ARG A 458 -25.84 -5.34 16.13
C ARG A 458 -24.69 -5.89 17.00
N PHE A 459 -23.45 -5.52 16.72
CA PHE A 459 -22.23 -6.12 17.21
C PHE A 459 -21.38 -5.18 18.08
N ALA A 460 -21.86 -3.95 18.34
CA ALA A 460 -21.22 -3.10 19.33
C ALA A 460 -21.13 -3.85 20.67
N GLN A 461 -19.94 -4.30 21.01
CA GLN A 461 -19.69 -4.93 22.30
C GLN A 461 -19.27 -3.84 23.28
N THR A 462 -19.88 -3.85 24.45
CA THR A 462 -19.52 -2.99 25.57
C THR A 462 -18.90 -3.84 26.66
N PHE A 463 -17.86 -3.31 27.29
CA PHE A 463 -17.38 -3.92 28.54
C PHE A 463 -18.44 -3.81 29.64
N ILE A 464 -18.46 -4.80 30.53
CA ILE A 464 -19.16 -4.69 31.81
C ILE A 464 -18.33 -3.75 32.69
N PRO A 465 -18.84 -2.54 33.03
CA PRO A 465 -18.04 -1.53 33.71
C PRO A 465 -17.42 -2.03 35.02
N GLU A 466 -18.21 -2.73 35.83
CA GLU A 466 -17.80 -3.25 37.12
C GLU A 466 -16.61 -4.22 36.97
N LEU A 467 -16.66 -5.10 35.94
CA LEU A 467 -15.60 -6.05 35.64
C LEU A 467 -14.29 -5.35 35.29
N VAL A 468 -14.35 -4.27 34.50
CA VAL A 468 -13.15 -3.52 34.12
C VAL A 468 -12.62 -2.71 35.29
N TRP A 469 -13.48 -2.01 36.04
CA TRP A 469 -13.04 -1.17 37.16
C TRP A 469 -12.48 -2.00 38.32
N GLU A 470 -12.99 -3.20 38.53
CA GLU A 470 -12.46 -4.12 39.54
C GLU A 470 -11.05 -4.61 39.17
N LEU A 471 -10.85 -5.02 37.92
CA LEU A 471 -9.63 -5.73 37.49
C LEU A 471 -8.55 -4.81 36.94
N TYR A 472 -8.91 -3.66 36.35
CA TYR A 472 -7.98 -2.82 35.63
C TYR A 472 -7.85 -1.41 36.21
N GLU A 473 -6.67 -0.83 35.99
CA GLU A 473 -6.39 0.57 36.28
C GLU A 473 -5.88 1.32 35.04
N LYS A 474 -5.97 2.66 35.09
CA LYS A 474 -5.51 3.51 33.99
C LYS A 474 -3.99 3.49 33.86
N THR A 475 -3.51 3.50 32.65
CA THR A 475 -2.11 3.76 32.33
C THR A 475 -1.87 5.25 32.04
N PRO A 476 -0.61 5.70 31.86
CA PRO A 476 -0.30 7.05 31.34
C PRO A 476 -0.81 7.30 29.92
N PHE A 477 -1.16 6.26 29.19
CA PHE A 477 -1.68 6.36 27.82
C PHE A 477 -3.21 6.41 27.84
N GLU A 478 -3.74 7.35 27.06
CA GLU A 478 -5.18 7.47 26.88
C GLU A 478 -5.77 6.17 26.30
N ASN A 479 -6.89 5.72 26.89
CA ASN A 479 -7.62 4.53 26.47
C ASN A 479 -6.87 3.18 26.65
N LEU A 480 -5.74 3.13 27.30
CA LEU A 480 -5.07 1.90 27.68
C LEU A 480 -5.24 1.64 29.16
N ALA A 481 -5.72 0.45 29.51
CA ALA A 481 -5.83 0.00 30.91
C ALA A 481 -4.95 -1.23 31.14
N VAL A 482 -4.38 -1.35 32.33
CA VAL A 482 -3.51 -2.43 32.74
C VAL A 482 -4.15 -3.24 33.88
N LEU A 483 -3.99 -4.55 33.87
CA LEU A 483 -4.42 -5.47 34.91
C LEU A 483 -3.68 -5.11 36.21
N LYS A 484 -4.44 -4.92 37.30
CA LYS A 484 -3.93 -4.59 38.66
C LYS A 484 -3.00 -5.65 39.20
#